data_59d15cbdaff8e85d261236ffd996a8ef
#
_entry.id   59d15cbdaff8e85d261236ffd996a8ef
#
_cell.length_a   1.000
_cell.length_b   1.000
_cell.length_c   1.000
_cell.angle_alpha   90.00
_cell.angle_beta   90.00
_cell.angle_gamma   90.00
#
_symmetry.space_group_name_H-M   'P 1'
#
loop_
_entity.id
_entity.type
_entity.pdbx_description
1 polymer ?
#
loop_
_entity_poly.entity_id
_entity_poly.type
_entity_poly.pdbx_seq_one_letter_code
_entity_poly.pdbx_strand_id
1 'polypeptide(L)'
;MQPQSSTPDQPETSGTRFSNWLKEGREIVPGLIIAVVIAIAARYISEHQGGPVMLYALLIGMAVHSIYEDGTCQAGLSFAAKKVLRLGVVLLGLRVSFSQILALGWQTLALVILSVLAMLLIGLIVARLLGRSASFGLLTGGAVGICGASAALAISSVLPNSKENEQNTLFTVIAVTAFSTLAMIFYPSIGRMFGLDDVQLGIFFGATIHDVAQVIGAGFAVSDGAGEIATVVKLMRVMMLLPVIFIISFWSAKWLHNKGDTSLTTQEANPPVPYFAFGFAALVLVNSLDWIPQTPRLILVDASTWCLVIAISALGVMTTLKTLVSLGHQHLLVILAETIILLAGIILAIKYLL
;
A
#
# COMPACT_ATOMS: atom_id res chain seq x y z
N MET A 1 -21.14 -50.03 -2.98
CA MET A 1 -21.05 -48.58 -3.28
C MET A 1 -22.26 -47.93 -2.72
N GLN A 2 -22.14 -47.31 -1.54
CA GLN A 2 -23.19 -46.49 -0.91
C GLN A 2 -22.88 -45.00 -1.18
N PRO A 3 -23.87 -44.18 -1.54
CA PRO A 3 -23.67 -42.76 -1.75
C PRO A 3 -23.53 -42.05 -0.39
N GLN A 4 -22.41 -41.30 -0.24
CA GLN A 4 -22.24 -40.41 0.90
C GLN A 4 -23.24 -39.26 0.79
N SER A 5 -24.13 -39.16 1.79
CA SER A 5 -25.10 -38.08 1.97
C SER A 5 -24.36 -36.81 2.35
N SER A 6 -24.39 -35.81 1.47
CA SER A 6 -23.99 -34.42 1.78
C SER A 6 -25.00 -33.86 2.81
N THR A 7 -24.56 -33.64 4.03
CA THR A 7 -25.29 -32.87 5.03
C THR A 7 -25.42 -31.42 4.59
N PRO A 8 -26.62 -30.81 4.64
CA PRO A 8 -26.80 -29.41 4.33
C PRO A 8 -26.12 -28.54 5.40
N ASP A 9 -25.43 -27.48 4.92
CA ASP A 9 -24.86 -26.41 5.74
C ASP A 9 -25.94 -25.88 6.71
N GLN A 10 -25.77 -26.14 7.99
CA GLN A 10 -26.65 -25.56 9.01
C GLN A 10 -26.33 -24.08 9.18
N PRO A 11 -27.32 -23.17 9.24
CA PRO A 11 -27.07 -21.78 9.47
C PRO A 11 -26.40 -21.56 10.83
N GLU A 12 -25.24 -20.92 10.83
CA GLU A 12 -24.50 -20.55 12.06
C GLU A 12 -25.43 -19.81 13.03
N THR A 13 -25.62 -20.37 14.19
CA THR A 13 -26.43 -19.74 15.26
C THR A 13 -25.74 -18.46 15.77
N SER A 14 -26.53 -17.45 16.16
CA SER A 14 -26.01 -16.16 16.67
C SER A 14 -25.00 -16.32 17.83
N GLY A 15 -25.07 -17.39 18.59
CA GLY A 15 -24.11 -17.73 19.65
C GLY A 15 -22.72 -18.13 19.16
N THR A 16 -22.63 -18.82 18.03
CA THR A 16 -21.35 -19.19 17.41
C THR A 16 -20.63 -17.98 16.82
N ARG A 17 -21.35 -17.03 16.22
CA ARG A 17 -20.79 -15.76 15.72
C ARG A 17 -20.19 -14.90 16.84
N PHE A 18 -20.89 -14.80 17.99
CA PHE A 18 -20.42 -14.01 19.12
C PHE A 18 -19.18 -14.63 19.78
N SER A 19 -19.13 -15.97 19.94
CA SER A 19 -17.97 -16.66 20.46
C SER A 19 -16.75 -16.56 19.54
N ASN A 20 -16.93 -16.60 18.24
CA ASN A 20 -15.87 -16.41 17.25
C ASN A 20 -15.32 -14.98 17.27
N TRP A 21 -16.18 -13.99 17.39
CA TRP A 21 -15.78 -12.57 17.52
C TRP A 21 -14.95 -12.30 18.79
N LEU A 22 -15.33 -12.92 19.92
CA LEU A 22 -14.56 -12.83 21.17
C LEU A 22 -13.18 -13.51 21.06
N LYS A 23 -13.07 -14.64 20.35
CA LYS A 23 -11.80 -15.31 20.10
C LYS A 23 -10.88 -14.46 19.20
N GLU A 24 -11.41 -13.97 18.07
CA GLU A 24 -10.67 -13.06 17.19
C GLU A 24 -10.20 -11.79 17.92
N GLY A 25 -11.04 -11.19 18.76
CA GLY A 25 -10.68 -10.05 19.59
C GLY A 25 -9.53 -10.37 20.52
N ARG A 26 -9.53 -11.55 21.14
CA ARG A 26 -8.48 -11.99 22.08
C ARG A 26 -7.13 -12.23 21.37
N GLU A 27 -7.16 -12.69 20.13
CA GLU A 27 -5.94 -12.89 19.32
C GLU A 27 -5.32 -11.57 18.82
N ILE A 28 -6.15 -10.53 18.61
CA ILE A 28 -5.71 -9.21 18.15
C ILE A 28 -5.03 -8.42 19.27
N VAL A 29 -5.49 -8.54 20.50
CA VAL A 29 -5.08 -7.69 21.64
C VAL A 29 -3.56 -7.67 21.88
N PRO A 30 -2.82 -8.81 21.93
CA PRO A 30 -1.39 -8.78 22.24
C PRO A 30 -0.58 -7.96 21.24
N GLY A 31 -0.78 -8.19 19.93
CA GLY A 31 -0.06 -7.47 18.89
C GLY A 31 -0.44 -5.99 18.80
N LEU A 32 -1.71 -5.66 19.06
CA LEU A 32 -2.17 -4.27 19.10
C LEU A 32 -1.53 -3.51 20.26
N ILE A 33 -1.46 -4.12 21.46
CA ILE A 33 -0.79 -3.51 22.63
C ILE A 33 0.67 -3.20 22.31
N ILE A 34 1.41 -4.11 21.68
CA ILE A 34 2.81 -3.88 21.30
C ILE A 34 2.91 -2.69 20.35
N ALA A 35 2.07 -2.63 19.31
CA ALA A 35 2.06 -1.52 18.37
C ALA A 35 1.78 -0.17 19.06
N VAL A 36 0.86 -0.14 20.03
CA VAL A 36 0.53 1.06 20.82
C VAL A 36 1.70 1.46 21.72
N VAL A 37 2.34 0.52 22.41
CA VAL A 37 3.51 0.80 23.28
C VAL A 37 4.66 1.40 22.46
N ILE A 38 4.95 0.83 21.28
CA ILE A 38 5.98 1.37 20.38
C ILE A 38 5.57 2.77 19.90
N ALA A 39 4.30 2.99 19.55
CA ALA A 39 3.80 4.30 19.13
C ALA A 39 3.97 5.37 20.22
N ILE A 40 3.67 5.03 21.48
CA ILE A 40 3.88 5.93 22.62
C ILE A 40 5.37 6.22 22.81
N ALA A 41 6.24 5.21 22.76
CA ALA A 41 7.68 5.39 22.87
C ALA A 41 8.24 6.27 21.73
N ALA A 42 7.82 6.03 20.50
CA ALA A 42 8.22 6.82 19.33
C ALA A 42 7.78 8.29 19.46
N ARG A 43 6.55 8.53 19.92
CA ARG A 43 6.05 9.88 20.15
C ARG A 43 6.81 10.59 21.25
N TYR A 44 7.07 9.91 22.38
CA TYR A 44 7.86 10.44 23.47
C TYR A 44 9.28 10.87 23.02
N ILE A 45 9.97 10.00 22.25
CA ILE A 45 11.30 10.32 21.73
C ILE A 45 11.23 11.52 20.77
N SER A 46 10.24 11.54 19.87
CA SER A 46 10.05 12.63 18.92
C SER A 46 9.83 13.98 19.61
N GLU A 47 9.04 14.00 20.69
CA GLU A 47 8.74 15.22 21.45
C GLU A 47 9.95 15.75 22.26
N HIS A 48 10.83 14.85 22.75
CA HIS A 48 11.96 15.22 23.62
C HIS A 48 13.30 15.36 22.88
N GLN A 49 13.53 14.56 21.85
CA GLN A 49 14.78 14.57 21.08
C GLN A 49 14.64 15.31 19.74
N GLY A 50 13.42 15.64 19.35
CA GLY A 50 13.11 16.09 18.01
C GLY A 50 13.10 14.94 17.00
N GLY A 51 12.84 15.28 15.73
CA GLY A 51 12.82 14.31 14.64
C GLY A 51 11.43 13.66 14.39
N PRO A 52 11.31 12.93 13.29
CA PRO A 52 10.01 12.46 12.80
C PRO A 52 9.50 11.22 13.53
N VAL A 53 8.34 11.33 14.16
CA VAL A 53 7.71 10.26 14.94
C VAL A 53 7.52 8.96 14.13
N MET A 54 7.18 9.07 12.83
CA MET A 54 6.96 7.92 11.96
C MET A 54 8.23 7.10 11.74
N LEU A 55 9.38 7.78 11.64
CA LEU A 55 10.67 7.11 11.51
C LEU A 55 11.05 6.36 12.79
N TYR A 56 10.87 6.99 13.97
CA TYR A 56 11.10 6.32 15.25
C TYR A 56 10.18 5.11 15.43
N ALA A 57 8.89 5.24 15.09
CA ALA A 57 7.92 4.15 15.15
C ALA A 57 8.35 2.95 14.28
N LEU A 58 8.80 3.21 13.05
CA LEU A 58 9.32 2.17 12.16
C LEU A 58 10.58 1.50 12.74
N LEU A 59 11.58 2.30 13.11
CA LEU A 59 12.90 1.78 13.53
C LEU A 59 12.81 1.00 14.86
N ILE A 60 12.05 1.50 15.83
CA ILE A 60 11.81 0.77 17.10
C ILE A 60 11.06 -0.53 16.81
N GLY A 61 10.04 -0.47 15.93
CA GLY A 61 9.32 -1.66 15.49
C GLY A 61 10.25 -2.71 14.88
N MET A 62 11.11 -2.32 13.93
CA MET A 62 12.09 -3.22 13.32
C MET A 62 13.07 -3.82 14.32
N ALA A 63 13.49 -3.07 15.35
CA ALA A 63 14.40 -3.54 16.38
C ALA A 63 13.80 -4.67 17.23
N VAL A 64 12.47 -4.72 17.37
CA VAL A 64 11.76 -5.77 18.14
C VAL A 64 11.08 -6.81 17.24
N HIS A 65 11.56 -6.99 16.01
CA HIS A 65 11.00 -7.94 15.04
C HIS A 65 10.88 -9.38 15.56
N SER A 66 11.75 -9.81 16.49
CA SER A 66 11.70 -11.12 17.11
C SER A 66 10.34 -11.46 17.73
N ILE A 67 9.60 -10.47 18.21
CA ILE A 67 8.24 -10.65 18.77
C ILE A 67 7.25 -11.12 17.68
N TYR A 68 7.47 -10.75 16.41
CA TYR A 68 6.66 -11.22 15.29
C TYR A 68 6.94 -12.69 14.96
N GLU A 69 8.19 -13.12 15.09
CA GLU A 69 8.62 -14.52 14.85
C GLU A 69 7.99 -15.50 15.84
N ASP A 70 7.72 -15.08 17.09
CA ASP A 70 7.08 -15.91 18.13
C ASP A 70 5.61 -16.28 17.82
N GLY A 71 4.98 -15.64 16.86
CA GLY A 71 3.66 -16.00 16.34
C GLY A 71 2.46 -15.41 17.11
N THR A 72 2.56 -15.21 18.43
CA THR A 72 1.44 -14.80 19.30
C THR A 72 0.89 -13.40 18.99
N CYS A 73 1.70 -12.52 18.41
CA CYS A 73 1.36 -11.12 18.15
C CYS A 73 0.97 -10.84 16.70
N GLN A 74 1.10 -11.83 15.81
CA GLN A 74 0.93 -11.65 14.36
C GLN A 74 -0.45 -11.12 13.97
N ALA A 75 -1.53 -11.65 14.56
CA ALA A 75 -2.89 -11.25 14.25
C ALA A 75 -3.13 -9.76 14.58
N GLY A 76 -2.71 -9.32 15.77
CA GLY A 76 -2.86 -7.93 16.20
C GLY A 76 -1.98 -6.95 15.44
N LEU A 77 -0.74 -7.31 15.13
CA LEU A 77 0.16 -6.50 14.30
C LEU A 77 -0.39 -6.36 12.87
N SER A 78 -0.88 -7.46 12.28
CA SER A 78 -1.52 -7.42 10.96
C SER A 78 -2.80 -6.56 10.95
N PHE A 79 -3.60 -6.63 12.02
CA PHE A 79 -4.77 -5.79 12.20
C PHE A 79 -4.37 -4.30 12.26
N ALA A 80 -3.36 -3.94 13.06
CA ALA A 80 -2.87 -2.57 13.18
C ALA A 80 -2.32 -2.06 11.84
N ALA A 81 -1.44 -2.82 11.19
CA ALA A 81 -0.84 -2.45 9.92
C ALA A 81 -1.83 -2.33 8.75
N LYS A 82 -3.01 -2.98 8.84
CA LYS A 82 -4.00 -2.96 7.74
C LYS A 82 -5.27 -2.18 8.10
N LYS A 83 -5.93 -2.52 9.21
CA LYS A 83 -7.25 -1.94 9.56
C LYS A 83 -7.09 -0.57 10.22
N VAL A 84 -6.18 -0.45 11.22
CA VAL A 84 -5.93 0.83 11.89
C VAL A 84 -5.31 1.83 10.91
N LEU A 85 -4.39 1.39 10.03
CA LEU A 85 -3.87 2.21 8.95
C LEU A 85 -4.98 2.80 8.08
N ARG A 86 -5.88 1.96 7.58
CA ARG A 86 -7.00 2.41 6.72
C ARG A 86 -7.88 3.43 7.42
N LEU A 87 -8.18 3.21 8.70
CA LEU A 87 -8.92 4.17 9.51
C LEU A 87 -8.16 5.50 9.62
N GLY A 88 -6.86 5.46 9.94
CA GLY A 88 -6.01 6.65 10.00
C GLY A 88 -5.99 7.42 8.68
N VAL A 89 -5.88 6.72 7.54
CA VAL A 89 -5.93 7.35 6.21
C VAL A 89 -7.29 7.97 5.92
N VAL A 90 -8.39 7.30 6.25
CA VAL A 90 -9.74 7.87 6.09
C VAL A 90 -9.86 9.18 6.89
N LEU A 91 -9.50 9.16 8.17
CA LEU A 91 -9.55 10.34 9.05
C LEU A 91 -8.61 11.47 8.60
N LEU A 92 -7.48 11.14 7.96
CA LEU A 92 -6.56 12.13 7.40
C LEU A 92 -7.24 13.02 6.34
N GLY A 93 -8.33 12.54 5.70
CA GLY A 93 -9.14 13.35 4.80
C GLY A 93 -9.69 14.64 5.43
N LEU A 94 -9.87 14.67 6.75
CA LEU A 94 -10.27 15.88 7.46
C LEU A 94 -9.15 16.94 7.59
N ARG A 95 -7.93 16.59 7.24
CA ARG A 95 -6.77 17.48 7.23
C ARG A 95 -6.54 18.14 5.87
N VAL A 96 -6.98 17.46 4.81
CA VAL A 96 -6.79 17.88 3.43
C VAL A 96 -8.05 18.58 2.91
N SER A 97 -7.88 19.71 2.18
CA SER A 97 -8.97 20.42 1.52
C SER A 97 -8.95 20.18 0.01
N PHE A 98 -10.13 20.33 -0.60
CA PHE A 98 -10.25 20.21 -2.06
C PHE A 98 -9.45 21.30 -2.81
N SER A 99 -9.31 22.49 -2.21
CA SER A 99 -8.48 23.56 -2.76
C SER A 99 -7.00 23.20 -2.79
N GLN A 100 -6.49 22.50 -1.76
CA GLN A 100 -5.11 21.98 -1.76
C GLN A 100 -4.90 20.93 -2.87
N ILE A 101 -5.89 20.06 -3.10
CA ILE A 101 -5.82 19.06 -4.19
C ILE A 101 -5.80 19.77 -5.55
N LEU A 102 -6.64 20.77 -5.76
CA LEU A 102 -6.65 21.56 -7.00
C LEU A 102 -5.35 22.35 -7.19
N ALA A 103 -4.74 22.83 -6.10
CA ALA A 103 -3.47 23.56 -6.15
C ALA A 103 -2.28 22.69 -6.63
N LEU A 104 -2.38 21.35 -6.53
CA LEU A 104 -1.37 20.45 -7.11
C LEU A 104 -1.34 20.51 -8.64
N GLY A 105 -2.39 21.06 -9.26
CA GLY A 105 -2.48 21.26 -10.69
C GLY A 105 -2.74 19.99 -11.49
N TRP A 106 -3.15 20.19 -12.74
CA TRP A 106 -3.39 19.09 -13.69
C TRP A 106 -2.10 18.36 -14.08
N GLN A 107 -0.94 19.02 -13.96
CA GLN A 107 0.37 18.43 -14.25
C GLN A 107 0.68 17.26 -13.33
N THR A 108 0.38 17.40 -12.03
CA THR A 108 0.56 16.30 -11.06
C THR A 108 -0.38 15.13 -11.37
N LEU A 109 -1.64 15.40 -11.73
CA LEU A 109 -2.57 14.34 -12.14
C LEU A 109 -2.08 13.63 -13.41
N ALA A 110 -1.64 14.38 -14.40
CA ALA A 110 -1.07 13.83 -15.63
C ALA A 110 0.18 12.99 -15.35
N LEU A 111 1.08 13.48 -14.49
CA LEU A 111 2.28 12.76 -14.05
C LEU A 111 1.91 11.41 -13.42
N VAL A 112 0.92 11.38 -12.54
CA VAL A 112 0.45 10.14 -11.89
C VAL A 112 -0.09 9.16 -12.93
N ILE A 113 -1.00 9.60 -13.81
CA ILE A 113 -1.59 8.74 -14.84
C ILE A 113 -0.52 8.19 -15.79
N LEU A 114 0.33 9.07 -16.29
CA LEU A 114 1.40 8.70 -17.23
C LEU A 114 2.43 7.76 -16.58
N SER A 115 2.78 7.98 -15.30
CA SER A 115 3.69 7.09 -14.58
C SER A 115 3.13 5.68 -14.42
N VAL A 116 1.84 5.53 -14.11
CA VAL A 116 1.18 4.22 -14.00
C VAL A 116 1.19 3.51 -15.36
N LEU A 117 0.79 4.20 -16.43
CA LEU A 117 0.78 3.62 -17.78
C LEU A 117 2.19 3.27 -18.25
N ALA A 118 3.16 4.15 -18.02
CA ALA A 118 4.57 3.90 -18.33
C ALA A 118 5.09 2.66 -17.61
N MET A 119 4.78 2.50 -16.32
CA MET A 119 5.24 1.34 -15.54
C MET A 119 4.64 0.02 -16.02
N LEU A 120 3.37 0.01 -16.44
CA LEU A 120 2.77 -1.17 -17.07
C LEU A 120 3.49 -1.54 -18.39
N LEU A 121 3.82 -0.54 -19.22
CA LEU A 121 4.56 -0.76 -20.46
C LEU A 121 6.01 -1.20 -20.18
N ILE A 122 6.68 -0.56 -19.24
CA ILE A 122 8.06 -0.92 -18.82
C ILE A 122 8.09 -2.35 -18.29
N GLY A 123 7.13 -2.74 -17.44
CA GLY A 123 7.01 -4.10 -16.96
C GLY A 123 6.87 -5.12 -18.09
N LEU A 124 6.04 -4.84 -19.10
CA LEU A 124 5.90 -5.69 -20.29
C LEU A 124 7.20 -5.77 -21.09
N ILE A 125 7.90 -4.65 -21.29
CA ILE A 125 9.17 -4.59 -22.02
C ILE A 125 10.26 -5.37 -21.27
N VAL A 126 10.42 -5.12 -19.97
CA VAL A 126 11.43 -5.78 -19.14
C VAL A 126 11.17 -7.29 -19.08
N ALA A 127 9.92 -7.71 -18.89
CA ALA A 127 9.56 -9.11 -18.91
C ALA A 127 9.93 -9.77 -20.26
N ARG A 128 9.59 -9.09 -21.37
CA ARG A 128 9.91 -9.61 -22.71
C ARG A 128 11.42 -9.72 -22.97
N LEU A 129 12.19 -8.74 -22.54
CA LEU A 129 13.67 -8.76 -22.66
C LEU A 129 14.31 -9.89 -21.87
N LEU A 130 13.70 -10.29 -20.76
CA LEU A 130 14.15 -11.37 -19.89
C LEU A 130 13.54 -12.75 -20.24
N GLY A 131 12.81 -12.85 -21.36
CA GLY A 131 12.14 -14.08 -21.76
C GLY A 131 11.01 -14.53 -20.82
N ARG A 132 10.44 -13.60 -20.02
CA ARG A 132 9.34 -13.87 -19.10
C ARG A 132 7.99 -13.61 -19.76
N SER A 133 6.92 -14.13 -19.15
CA SER A 133 5.56 -13.98 -19.66
C SER A 133 5.06 -12.52 -19.55
N ALA A 134 4.12 -12.14 -20.43
CA ALA A 134 3.46 -10.82 -20.34
C ALA A 134 2.69 -10.67 -19.01
N SER A 135 2.13 -11.78 -18.48
CA SER A 135 1.49 -11.80 -17.16
C SER A 135 2.44 -11.38 -16.05
N PHE A 136 3.69 -11.83 -16.09
CA PHE A 136 4.72 -11.43 -15.15
C PHE A 136 5.02 -9.92 -15.25
N GLY A 137 5.15 -9.38 -16.46
CA GLY A 137 5.40 -7.95 -16.67
C GLY A 137 4.25 -7.05 -16.23
N LEU A 138 2.99 -7.46 -16.47
CA LEU A 138 1.82 -6.74 -15.96
C LEU A 138 1.74 -6.78 -14.44
N LEU A 139 2.12 -7.91 -13.84
CA LEU A 139 2.13 -8.10 -12.40
C LEU A 139 3.16 -7.18 -11.72
N THR A 140 4.43 -7.20 -12.18
CA THR A 140 5.51 -6.39 -11.59
C THR A 140 5.35 -4.90 -11.89
N GLY A 141 5.13 -4.54 -13.16
CA GLY A 141 4.92 -3.16 -13.58
C GLY A 141 3.68 -2.53 -12.93
N GLY A 142 2.59 -3.29 -12.79
CA GLY A 142 1.40 -2.82 -12.08
C GLY A 142 1.61 -2.69 -10.57
N ALA A 143 2.34 -3.62 -9.95
CA ALA A 143 2.70 -3.54 -8.54
C ALA A 143 3.56 -2.29 -8.26
N VAL A 144 4.64 -2.11 -9.00
CA VAL A 144 5.53 -0.93 -8.88
C VAL A 144 4.81 0.36 -9.26
N GLY A 145 3.99 0.32 -10.32
CA GLY A 145 3.29 1.48 -10.86
C GLY A 145 2.13 1.99 -10.02
N ILE A 146 1.44 1.15 -9.23
CA ILE A 146 0.19 1.55 -8.56
C ILE A 146 0.35 1.57 -7.03
N CYS A 147 0.20 0.43 -6.36
CA CYS A 147 0.17 0.38 -4.89
C CYS A 147 0.82 -0.89 -4.29
N GLY A 148 1.87 -1.39 -4.92
CA GLY A 148 2.67 -2.49 -4.40
C GLY A 148 1.88 -3.79 -4.27
N ALA A 149 1.88 -4.35 -3.07
CA ALA A 149 1.27 -5.64 -2.75
C ALA A 149 -0.23 -5.73 -3.13
N SER A 150 -1.01 -4.67 -2.87
CA SER A 150 -2.44 -4.65 -3.20
C SER A 150 -2.69 -4.74 -4.70
N ALA A 151 -1.87 -4.03 -5.51
CA ALA A 151 -1.95 -4.09 -6.96
C ALA A 151 -1.51 -5.46 -7.48
N ALA A 152 -0.44 -6.04 -6.93
CA ALA A 152 0.02 -7.37 -7.29
C ALA A 152 -1.08 -8.43 -7.09
N LEU A 153 -1.73 -8.45 -5.92
CA LEU A 153 -2.81 -9.39 -5.62
C LEU A 153 -4.02 -9.18 -6.53
N ALA A 154 -4.40 -7.92 -6.76
CA ALA A 154 -5.55 -7.58 -7.59
C ALA A 154 -5.30 -7.93 -9.07
N ILE A 155 -4.12 -7.64 -9.60
CA ILE A 155 -3.76 -8.01 -10.98
C ILE A 155 -3.65 -9.52 -11.12
N SER A 156 -3.04 -10.21 -10.15
CA SER A 156 -2.96 -11.67 -10.14
C SER A 156 -4.33 -12.35 -10.23
N SER A 157 -5.36 -11.79 -9.59
CA SER A 157 -6.71 -12.36 -9.59
C SER A 157 -7.41 -12.33 -10.96
N VAL A 158 -6.96 -11.48 -11.88
CA VAL A 158 -7.49 -11.37 -13.27
C VAL A 158 -6.56 -11.95 -14.32
N LEU A 159 -5.38 -12.42 -13.93
CA LEU A 159 -4.44 -13.15 -14.78
C LEU A 159 -4.76 -14.67 -14.76
N PRO A 160 -4.30 -15.44 -15.77
CA PRO A 160 -4.50 -16.87 -15.82
C PRO A 160 -3.99 -17.58 -14.56
N ASN A 161 -4.81 -18.43 -13.97
CA ASN A 161 -4.46 -19.16 -12.75
C ASN A 161 -3.43 -20.26 -13.09
N SER A 162 -2.21 -20.13 -12.54
CA SER A 162 -1.13 -21.11 -12.68
C SER A 162 -0.22 -21.06 -11.47
N LYS A 163 0.44 -22.18 -11.17
CA LYS A 163 1.44 -22.24 -10.08
C LYS A 163 2.54 -21.21 -10.25
N GLU A 164 2.94 -20.93 -11.49
CA GLU A 164 3.93 -19.90 -11.81
C GLU A 164 3.42 -18.51 -11.45
N ASN A 165 2.16 -18.19 -11.78
CA ASN A 165 1.57 -16.90 -11.44
C ASN A 165 1.42 -16.70 -9.92
N GLU A 166 1.04 -17.75 -9.19
CA GLU A 166 0.98 -17.69 -7.71
C GLU A 166 2.35 -17.40 -7.10
N GLN A 167 3.40 -18.10 -7.54
CA GLN A 167 4.77 -17.89 -7.09
C GLN A 167 5.27 -16.49 -7.45
N ASN A 168 5.07 -16.04 -8.69
CA ASN A 168 5.43 -14.69 -9.14
C ASN A 168 4.72 -13.62 -8.29
N THR A 169 3.45 -13.84 -7.92
CA THR A 169 2.68 -12.93 -7.08
C THR A 169 3.27 -12.85 -5.68
N LEU A 170 3.57 -13.97 -5.05
CA LEU A 170 4.19 -14.00 -3.73
C LEU A 170 5.54 -13.26 -3.72
N PHE A 171 6.42 -13.56 -4.69
CA PHE A 171 7.71 -12.88 -4.81
C PHE A 171 7.56 -11.39 -5.08
N THR A 172 6.63 -10.99 -5.95
CA THR A 172 6.36 -9.58 -6.22
C THR A 172 5.89 -8.85 -4.97
N VAL A 173 4.93 -9.42 -4.23
CA VAL A 173 4.42 -8.83 -2.98
C VAL A 173 5.55 -8.61 -1.97
N ILE A 174 6.40 -9.62 -1.76
CA ILE A 174 7.52 -9.54 -0.81
C ILE A 174 8.52 -8.47 -1.27
N ALA A 175 8.91 -8.48 -2.54
CA ALA A 175 9.91 -7.55 -3.06
C ALA A 175 9.44 -6.09 -3.04
N VAL A 176 8.21 -5.79 -3.50
CA VAL A 176 7.70 -4.41 -3.49
C VAL A 176 7.50 -3.87 -2.08
N THR A 177 7.12 -4.73 -1.11
CA THR A 177 7.00 -4.32 0.29
C THR A 177 8.37 -3.99 0.88
N ALA A 178 9.38 -4.81 0.60
CA ALA A 178 10.73 -4.60 1.09
C ALA A 178 11.38 -3.35 0.46
N PHE A 179 11.27 -3.17 -0.87
CA PHE A 179 11.74 -1.95 -1.53
C PHE A 179 11.00 -0.69 -1.06
N SER A 180 9.71 -0.81 -0.79
CA SER A 180 8.91 0.29 -0.25
C SER A 180 9.40 0.72 1.14
N THR A 181 9.81 -0.23 1.99
CA THR A 181 10.40 0.07 3.30
C THR A 181 11.76 0.76 3.16
N LEU A 182 12.63 0.27 2.25
CA LEU A 182 13.90 0.94 1.96
C LEU A 182 13.67 2.36 1.42
N ALA A 183 12.70 2.53 0.51
CA ALA A 183 12.32 3.82 -0.02
C ALA A 183 11.84 4.78 1.08
N MET A 184 11.03 4.33 2.03
CA MET A 184 10.60 5.15 3.17
C MET A 184 11.79 5.72 3.95
N ILE A 185 12.87 4.94 4.11
CA ILE A 185 14.05 5.35 4.88
C ILE A 185 14.95 6.28 4.05
N PHE A 186 15.21 5.95 2.79
CA PHE A 186 16.23 6.61 1.99
C PHE A 186 15.71 7.75 1.11
N TYR A 187 14.46 7.71 0.64
CA TYR A 187 13.93 8.71 -0.30
C TYR A 187 13.83 10.12 0.28
N PRO A 188 13.56 10.35 1.59
CA PRO A 188 13.65 11.69 2.15
C PRO A 188 15.04 12.34 1.94
N SER A 189 16.11 11.58 2.18
CA SER A 189 17.48 12.06 1.95
C SER A 189 17.77 12.24 0.46
N ILE A 190 17.37 11.28 -0.39
CA ILE A 190 17.55 11.36 -1.84
C ILE A 190 16.85 12.61 -2.40
N GLY A 191 15.58 12.83 -2.07
CA GLY A 191 14.83 13.98 -2.59
C GLY A 191 15.43 15.31 -2.18
N ARG A 192 15.92 15.43 -0.95
CA ARG A 192 16.63 16.64 -0.50
C ARG A 192 17.98 16.83 -1.22
N MET A 193 18.72 15.77 -1.55
CA MET A 193 19.95 15.86 -2.36
C MET A 193 19.68 16.40 -3.77
N PHE A 194 18.48 16.15 -4.33
CA PHE A 194 18.06 16.73 -5.60
C PHE A 194 17.48 18.14 -5.49
N GLY A 195 17.42 18.71 -4.27
CA GLY A 195 16.95 20.07 -4.01
C GLY A 195 15.42 20.21 -4.10
N LEU A 196 14.67 19.12 -3.89
CA LEU A 196 13.20 19.15 -3.91
C LEU A 196 12.67 19.86 -2.65
N ASP A 197 11.71 20.74 -2.84
CA ASP A 197 10.96 21.38 -1.75
C ASP A 197 9.91 20.39 -1.15
N ASP A 198 9.21 20.78 -0.08
CA ASP A 198 8.27 19.91 0.63
C ASP A 198 7.08 19.47 -0.24
N VAL A 199 6.61 20.33 -1.15
CA VAL A 199 5.52 19.98 -2.10
C VAL A 199 6.01 18.94 -3.10
N GLN A 200 7.17 19.20 -3.69
CA GLN A 200 7.83 18.30 -4.62
C GLN A 200 8.20 16.96 -3.98
N LEU A 201 8.66 16.97 -2.71
CA LEU A 201 8.91 15.76 -1.92
C LEU A 201 7.62 14.97 -1.70
N GLY A 202 6.52 15.63 -1.38
CA GLY A 202 5.21 14.98 -1.28
C GLY A 202 4.80 14.29 -2.59
N ILE A 203 4.90 14.98 -3.72
CA ILE A 203 4.63 14.42 -5.05
C ILE A 203 5.58 13.25 -5.34
N PHE A 204 6.87 13.42 -5.06
CA PHE A 204 7.89 12.40 -5.26
C PHE A 204 7.60 11.12 -4.48
N PHE A 205 7.30 11.20 -3.17
CA PHE A 205 6.99 10.02 -2.34
C PHE A 205 5.70 9.34 -2.80
N GLY A 206 4.63 10.10 -3.02
CA GLY A 206 3.36 9.56 -3.48
C GLY A 206 3.46 8.87 -4.84
N ALA A 207 4.31 9.41 -5.73
CA ALA A 207 4.50 8.89 -7.09
C ALA A 207 5.53 7.75 -7.18
N THR A 208 6.42 7.55 -6.21
CA THR A 208 7.50 6.55 -6.31
C THR A 208 7.41 5.42 -5.29
N ILE A 209 7.12 5.69 -4.02
CA ILE A 209 7.03 4.66 -2.98
C ILE A 209 5.82 3.75 -3.26
N HIS A 210 5.99 2.44 -3.15
CA HIS A 210 4.99 1.50 -3.64
C HIS A 210 3.79 1.37 -2.71
N ASP A 211 3.96 1.29 -1.39
CA ASP A 211 2.88 1.05 -0.44
C ASP A 211 2.42 2.34 0.27
N VAL A 212 1.14 2.43 0.59
CA VAL A 212 0.50 3.60 1.22
C VAL A 212 1.11 3.90 2.60
N ALA A 213 1.36 2.87 3.41
CA ALA A 213 1.90 3.05 4.76
C ALA A 213 3.29 3.70 4.73
N GLN A 214 4.17 3.22 3.85
CA GLN A 214 5.51 3.77 3.70
C GLN A 214 5.51 5.16 3.07
N VAL A 215 4.57 5.47 2.17
CA VAL A 215 4.36 6.83 1.64
C VAL A 215 4.06 7.81 2.77
N ILE A 216 3.10 7.45 3.63
CA ILE A 216 2.71 8.24 4.78
C ILE A 216 3.90 8.42 5.72
N GLY A 217 4.60 7.32 6.03
CA GLY A 217 5.78 7.35 6.87
C GLY A 217 6.87 8.27 6.34
N ALA A 218 7.20 8.19 5.03
CA ALA A 218 8.20 9.04 4.39
C ALA A 218 7.77 10.52 4.37
N GLY A 219 6.51 10.79 4.01
CA GLY A 219 5.98 12.14 3.89
C GLY A 219 5.96 12.87 5.23
N PHE A 220 5.36 12.26 6.25
CA PHE A 220 5.31 12.85 7.60
C PHE A 220 6.65 12.81 8.34
N ALA A 221 7.63 12.05 7.85
CA ALA A 221 9.02 12.17 8.32
C ALA A 221 9.71 13.45 7.85
N VAL A 222 9.19 14.10 6.81
CA VAL A 222 9.74 15.37 6.28
C VAL A 222 8.98 16.56 6.86
N SER A 223 7.68 16.62 6.62
CA SER A 223 6.78 17.64 7.14
C SER A 223 5.32 17.21 7.02
N ASP A 224 4.44 17.86 7.74
CA ASP A 224 3.00 17.65 7.65
C ASP A 224 2.48 17.89 6.24
N GLY A 225 2.91 18.97 5.58
CA GLY A 225 2.52 19.30 4.21
C GLY A 225 2.99 18.23 3.20
N ALA A 226 4.24 17.77 3.30
CA ALA A 226 4.74 16.69 2.46
C ALA A 226 3.96 15.38 2.68
N GLY A 227 3.59 15.06 3.92
CA GLY A 227 2.78 13.88 4.26
C GLY A 227 1.37 13.92 3.68
N GLU A 228 0.70 15.07 3.74
CA GLU A 228 -0.62 15.30 3.17
C GLU A 228 -0.59 15.14 1.64
N ILE A 229 0.33 15.83 0.98
CA ILE A 229 0.50 15.77 -0.48
C ILE A 229 0.86 14.35 -0.93
N ALA A 230 1.81 13.71 -0.26
CA ALA A 230 2.21 12.33 -0.59
C ALA A 230 1.03 11.37 -0.50
N THR A 231 0.18 11.53 0.52
CA THR A 231 -1.02 10.72 0.69
C THR A 231 -2.02 10.94 -0.45
N VAL A 232 -2.29 12.20 -0.81
CA VAL A 232 -3.20 12.54 -1.92
C VAL A 232 -2.69 11.94 -3.22
N VAL A 233 -1.43 12.16 -3.58
CA VAL A 233 -0.81 11.64 -4.82
C VAL A 233 -0.85 10.12 -4.84
N LYS A 234 -0.56 9.48 -3.69
CA LYS A 234 -0.65 8.02 -3.58
C LYS A 234 -2.07 7.50 -3.75
N LEU A 235 -3.07 8.16 -3.20
CA LEU A 235 -4.46 7.75 -3.37
C LEU A 235 -4.95 7.94 -4.80
N MET A 236 -4.48 8.98 -5.53
CA MET A 236 -4.72 9.11 -6.98
C MET A 236 -4.20 7.88 -7.74
N ARG A 237 -2.99 7.38 -7.41
CA ARG A 237 -2.46 6.14 -8.02
C ARG A 237 -3.30 4.91 -7.66
N VAL A 238 -3.73 4.78 -6.40
CA VAL A 238 -4.60 3.67 -5.94
C VAL A 238 -5.91 3.64 -6.71
N MET A 239 -6.50 4.80 -7.00
CA MET A 239 -7.73 4.89 -7.83
C MET A 239 -7.53 4.38 -9.25
N MET A 240 -6.30 4.46 -9.80
CA MET A 240 -5.97 3.89 -11.11
C MET A 240 -6.03 2.35 -11.14
N LEU A 241 -6.08 1.69 -9.97
CA LEU A 241 -6.16 0.24 -9.89
C LEU A 241 -7.42 -0.30 -10.58
N LEU A 242 -8.56 0.34 -10.37
CA LEU A 242 -9.84 -0.09 -10.95
C LEU A 242 -9.81 -0.09 -12.49
N PRO A 243 -9.51 1.04 -13.18
CA PRO A 243 -9.45 1.05 -14.63
C PRO A 243 -8.37 0.11 -15.18
N VAL A 244 -7.23 -0.03 -14.51
CA VAL A 244 -6.16 -0.94 -14.93
C VAL A 244 -6.62 -2.40 -14.85
N ILE A 245 -7.27 -2.83 -13.76
CA ILE A 245 -7.81 -4.18 -13.65
C ILE A 245 -8.87 -4.44 -14.72
N PHE A 246 -9.75 -3.48 -14.99
CA PHE A 246 -10.75 -3.60 -16.06
C PHE A 246 -10.09 -3.82 -17.43
N ILE A 247 -9.06 -3.05 -17.77
CA ILE A 247 -8.32 -3.19 -19.02
C ILE A 247 -7.63 -4.56 -19.11
N ILE A 248 -6.95 -4.98 -18.04
CA ILE A 248 -6.25 -6.27 -18.00
C ILE A 248 -7.26 -7.43 -18.10
N SER A 249 -8.37 -7.37 -17.38
CA SER A 249 -9.41 -8.39 -17.41
C SER A 249 -10.02 -8.55 -18.82
N PHE A 250 -10.34 -7.43 -19.47
CA PHE A 250 -10.85 -7.44 -20.83
C PHE A 250 -9.84 -8.02 -21.84
N TRP A 251 -8.56 -7.71 -21.65
CA TRP A 251 -7.48 -8.22 -22.52
C TRP A 251 -7.21 -9.70 -22.27
N SER A 252 -7.20 -10.15 -21.03
CA SER A 252 -7.00 -11.55 -20.65
C SER A 252 -8.13 -12.43 -21.18
N ALA A 253 -9.38 -11.99 -21.08
CA ALA A 253 -10.55 -12.69 -21.62
C ALA A 253 -10.45 -12.88 -23.14
N LYS A 254 -10.06 -11.84 -23.88
CA LYS A 254 -9.88 -11.88 -25.35
C LYS A 254 -8.71 -12.82 -25.76
N TRP A 255 -7.63 -12.84 -24.98
CA TRP A 255 -6.46 -13.67 -25.26
C TRP A 255 -6.73 -15.15 -24.97
N LEU A 256 -7.48 -15.47 -23.92
CA LEU A 256 -7.95 -16.84 -23.59
C LEU A 256 -8.92 -17.36 -24.66
N HIS A 257 -9.84 -16.53 -25.13
CA HIS A 257 -10.79 -16.92 -26.19
C HIS A 257 -10.10 -17.27 -27.50
N ASN A 258 -9.01 -16.58 -27.86
CA ASN A 258 -8.22 -16.86 -29.06
C ASN A 258 -7.38 -18.15 -28.98
N LYS A 259 -7.12 -18.72 -27.78
CA LYS A 259 -6.38 -19.97 -27.62
C LYS A 259 -7.26 -21.23 -27.56
N GLY A 260 -8.58 -21.10 -27.64
CA GLY A 260 -9.51 -22.21 -27.62
C GLY A 260 -9.60 -22.98 -26.30
N ASP A 261 -9.08 -22.43 -25.22
CA ASP A 261 -9.01 -23.08 -23.91
C ASP A 261 -10.24 -22.68 -23.06
N THR A 262 -11.36 -23.34 -23.31
CA THR A 262 -12.62 -23.15 -22.59
C THR A 262 -12.66 -23.75 -21.18
N SER A 263 -11.57 -24.37 -20.73
CA SER A 263 -11.51 -25.06 -19.43
C SER A 263 -11.04 -24.17 -18.26
N LEU A 264 -10.55 -22.97 -18.52
CA LEU A 264 -10.17 -22.03 -17.47
C LEU A 264 -11.36 -21.16 -17.11
N THR A 265 -12.13 -21.60 -16.13
CA THR A 265 -13.12 -20.74 -15.47
C THR A 265 -12.41 -19.50 -14.93
N THR A 266 -12.67 -18.35 -15.54
CA THR A 266 -12.43 -17.08 -14.90
C THR A 266 -13.23 -17.09 -13.60
N GLN A 267 -12.55 -17.32 -12.47
CA GLN A 267 -13.15 -16.98 -11.18
C GLN A 267 -13.66 -15.56 -11.29
N GLU A 268 -14.90 -15.32 -10.92
CA GLU A 268 -15.43 -13.97 -10.82
C GLU A 268 -14.49 -13.17 -9.91
N ALA A 269 -13.56 -12.46 -10.54
CA ALA A 269 -12.59 -11.64 -9.85
C ALA A 269 -13.36 -10.46 -9.27
N ASN A 270 -13.69 -10.54 -8.00
CA ASN A 270 -14.09 -9.37 -7.24
C ASN A 270 -12.80 -8.58 -6.91
N PRO A 271 -12.42 -7.60 -7.74
CA PRO A 271 -11.22 -6.82 -7.48
C PRO A 271 -11.38 -6.14 -6.11
N PRO A 272 -10.33 -6.12 -5.29
CA PRO A 272 -10.39 -5.46 -3.99
C PRO A 272 -10.62 -3.96 -4.18
N VAL A 273 -11.87 -3.52 -3.98
CA VAL A 273 -12.23 -2.10 -4.05
C VAL A 273 -11.55 -1.38 -2.88
N PRO A 274 -10.80 -0.30 -3.12
CA PRO A 274 -10.11 0.43 -2.07
C PRO A 274 -11.06 1.35 -1.29
N TYR A 275 -12.02 0.77 -0.55
CA TYR A 275 -13.04 1.52 0.19
C TYR A 275 -12.48 2.64 1.07
N PHE A 276 -11.26 2.47 1.62
CA PHE A 276 -10.61 3.50 2.44
C PHE A 276 -10.27 4.76 1.63
N ALA A 277 -9.97 4.64 0.34
CA ALA A 277 -9.69 5.79 -0.51
C ALA A 277 -10.97 6.59 -0.80
N PHE A 278 -12.11 5.92 -0.97
CA PHE A 278 -13.41 6.59 -1.06
C PHE A 278 -13.80 7.25 0.27
N GLY A 279 -13.53 6.59 1.41
CA GLY A 279 -13.71 7.17 2.73
C GLY A 279 -12.86 8.43 2.94
N PHE A 280 -11.59 8.41 2.52
CA PHE A 280 -10.72 9.59 2.50
C PHE A 280 -11.33 10.72 1.65
N ALA A 281 -11.70 10.44 0.41
CA ALA A 281 -12.29 11.43 -0.49
C ALA A 281 -13.59 12.05 0.08
N ALA A 282 -14.43 11.23 0.70
CA ALA A 282 -15.64 11.70 1.37
C ALA A 282 -15.32 12.66 2.53
N LEU A 283 -14.31 12.36 3.36
CA LEU A 283 -13.91 13.23 4.46
C LEU A 283 -13.19 14.50 3.97
N VAL A 284 -12.44 14.44 2.86
CA VAL A 284 -11.94 15.66 2.18
C VAL A 284 -13.09 16.58 1.76
N LEU A 285 -14.15 16.00 1.19
CA LEU A 285 -15.35 16.77 0.80
C LEU A 285 -16.02 17.40 2.02
N VAL A 286 -16.24 16.63 3.08
CA VAL A 286 -16.84 17.08 4.34
C VAL A 286 -16.02 18.22 4.97
N ASN A 287 -14.68 18.10 4.96
CA ASN A 287 -13.76 19.12 5.44
C ASN A 287 -13.80 20.38 4.56
N SER A 288 -13.89 20.23 3.24
CA SER A 288 -13.94 21.35 2.29
C SER A 288 -15.23 22.14 2.34
N LEU A 289 -16.31 21.52 2.83
CA LEU A 289 -17.62 22.16 3.04
C LEU A 289 -17.80 22.73 4.45
N ASP A 290 -16.76 22.65 5.31
CA ASP A 290 -16.78 23.10 6.71
C ASP A 290 -17.97 22.56 7.54
N TRP A 291 -18.42 21.32 7.22
CA TRP A 291 -19.56 20.70 7.89
C TRP A 291 -19.26 20.24 9.32
N ILE A 292 -17.99 20.07 9.68
CA ILE A 292 -17.59 19.63 11.02
C ILE A 292 -17.04 20.84 11.79
N PRO A 293 -17.58 21.13 13.00
CA PRO A 293 -17.04 22.18 13.88
C PRO A 293 -15.56 21.92 14.22
N GLN A 294 -14.81 23.00 14.52
CA GLN A 294 -13.36 22.93 14.73
C GLN A 294 -12.94 21.92 15.82
N THR A 295 -13.64 21.89 16.96
CA THR A 295 -13.26 21.03 18.09
C THR A 295 -13.31 19.55 17.77
N PRO A 296 -14.42 18.95 17.29
CA PRO A 296 -14.44 17.54 16.90
C PRO A 296 -13.50 17.25 15.72
N ARG A 297 -13.30 18.19 14.80
CA ARG A 297 -12.32 18.03 13.69
C ARG A 297 -10.91 17.84 14.23
N LEU A 298 -10.44 18.64 15.15
CA LEU A 298 -9.11 18.53 15.75
C LEU A 298 -8.92 17.20 16.47
N ILE A 299 -9.92 16.72 17.21
CA ILE A 299 -9.88 15.41 17.88
C ILE A 299 -9.74 14.27 16.84
N LEU A 300 -10.50 14.32 15.75
CA LEU A 300 -10.44 13.29 14.71
C LEU A 300 -9.11 13.34 13.93
N VAL A 301 -8.55 14.52 13.72
CA VAL A 301 -7.21 14.69 13.10
C VAL A 301 -6.11 14.13 14.00
N ASP A 302 -6.18 14.37 15.32
CA ASP A 302 -5.21 13.77 16.25
C ASP A 302 -5.39 12.22 16.31
N ALA A 303 -6.62 11.73 16.32
CA ALA A 303 -6.90 10.31 16.24
C ALA A 303 -6.35 9.68 14.94
N SER A 304 -6.43 10.40 13.80
CA SER A 304 -5.77 9.98 12.56
C SER A 304 -4.27 9.80 12.76
N THR A 305 -3.60 10.78 13.34
CA THR A 305 -2.16 10.74 13.60
C THR A 305 -1.78 9.54 14.47
N TRP A 306 -2.52 9.29 15.56
CA TRP A 306 -2.30 8.13 16.41
C TRP A 306 -2.49 6.80 15.66
N CYS A 307 -3.56 6.69 14.87
CA CYS A 307 -3.78 5.49 14.05
C CYS A 307 -2.61 5.24 13.09
N LEU A 308 -2.08 6.29 12.46
CA LEU A 308 -0.95 6.18 11.55
C LEU A 308 0.34 5.76 12.27
N VAL A 309 0.65 6.36 13.43
CA VAL A 309 1.85 6.00 14.22
C VAL A 309 1.76 4.54 14.68
N ILE A 310 0.60 4.11 15.21
CA ILE A 310 0.36 2.71 15.63
C ILE A 310 0.53 1.75 14.45
N ALA A 311 0.00 2.11 13.29
CA ALA A 311 0.10 1.28 12.10
C ALA A 311 1.55 1.15 11.59
N ILE A 312 2.31 2.25 11.59
CA ILE A 312 3.73 2.24 11.20
C ILE A 312 4.58 1.47 12.22
N SER A 313 4.26 1.57 13.52
CA SER A 313 4.90 0.75 14.56
C SER A 313 4.71 -0.74 14.29
N ALA A 314 3.46 -1.16 14.02
CA ALA A 314 3.15 -2.55 13.70
C ALA A 314 3.85 -3.00 12.41
N LEU A 315 3.88 -2.15 11.37
CA LEU A 315 4.59 -2.41 10.14
C LEU A 315 6.09 -2.61 10.39
N GLY A 316 6.71 -1.77 11.24
CA GLY A 316 8.09 -1.93 11.67
C GLY A 316 8.36 -3.31 12.25
N VAL A 317 7.54 -3.75 13.22
CA VAL A 317 7.66 -5.07 13.85
C VAL A 317 7.53 -6.21 12.84
N MET A 318 6.66 -6.07 11.84
CA MET A 318 6.45 -7.07 10.78
C MET A 318 7.56 -7.09 9.73
N THR A 319 8.41 -6.06 9.68
CA THR A 319 9.40 -5.88 8.61
C THR A 319 10.76 -6.45 9.02
N THR A 320 11.35 -7.29 8.14
CA THR A 320 12.73 -7.74 8.26
C THR A 320 13.48 -7.58 6.92
N LEU A 321 14.72 -7.10 7.00
CA LEU A 321 15.59 -6.99 5.83
C LEU A 321 16.09 -8.36 5.34
N LYS A 322 16.05 -9.40 6.17
CA LYS A 322 16.44 -10.77 5.78
C LYS A 322 15.58 -11.33 4.65
N THR A 323 14.31 -10.91 4.57
CA THR A 323 13.37 -11.37 3.53
C THR A 323 13.83 -11.01 2.12
N LEU A 324 14.59 -9.91 1.96
CA LEU A 324 15.17 -9.52 0.65
C LEU A 324 16.18 -10.55 0.13
N VAL A 325 16.95 -11.17 1.02
CA VAL A 325 18.03 -12.10 0.63
C VAL A 325 17.46 -13.45 0.17
N SER A 326 16.25 -13.82 0.60
CA SER A 326 15.60 -15.09 0.24
C SER A 326 14.90 -15.08 -1.13
N LEU A 327 14.81 -13.89 -1.79
CA LEU A 327 14.17 -13.74 -3.10
C LEU A 327 15.07 -14.23 -4.23
N GLY A 328 14.48 -14.87 -5.24
CA GLY A 328 15.20 -15.27 -6.47
C GLY A 328 15.79 -14.04 -7.18
N HIS A 329 17.07 -14.15 -7.59
CA HIS A 329 17.84 -13.03 -8.15
C HIS A 329 17.15 -12.33 -9.32
N GLN A 330 16.49 -13.06 -10.21
CA GLN A 330 15.84 -12.49 -11.39
C GLN A 330 14.62 -11.62 -11.05
N HIS A 331 13.76 -12.09 -10.12
CA HIS A 331 12.58 -11.33 -9.68
C HIS A 331 12.99 -10.03 -8.98
N LEU A 332 14.02 -10.12 -8.13
CA LEU A 332 14.55 -8.96 -7.41
C LEU A 332 15.12 -7.91 -8.38
N LEU A 333 15.89 -8.34 -9.39
CA LEU A 333 16.47 -7.45 -10.38
C LEU A 333 15.42 -6.73 -11.23
N VAL A 334 14.33 -7.41 -11.62
CA VAL A 334 13.23 -6.78 -12.37
C VAL A 334 12.59 -5.67 -11.57
N ILE A 335 12.16 -5.96 -10.34
CA ILE A 335 11.46 -4.98 -9.50
C ILE A 335 12.40 -3.85 -9.10
N LEU A 336 13.69 -4.12 -8.87
CA LEU A 336 14.70 -3.10 -8.62
C LEU A 336 14.87 -2.17 -9.84
N ALA A 337 15.00 -2.74 -11.04
CA ALA A 337 15.11 -1.96 -12.27
C ALA A 337 13.87 -1.08 -12.50
N GLU A 338 12.68 -1.64 -12.37
CA GLU A 338 11.41 -0.92 -12.47
C GLU A 338 11.33 0.20 -11.43
N THR A 339 11.74 -0.05 -10.18
CA THR A 339 11.77 0.94 -9.10
C THR A 339 12.74 2.08 -9.40
N ILE A 340 13.95 1.77 -9.91
CA ILE A 340 14.95 2.78 -10.28
C ILE A 340 14.46 3.61 -11.48
N ILE A 341 13.84 2.98 -12.48
CA ILE A 341 13.29 3.68 -13.64
C ILE A 341 12.18 4.63 -13.21
N LEU A 342 11.27 4.17 -12.33
CA LEU A 342 10.21 5.00 -11.79
C LEU A 342 10.77 6.18 -11.00
N LEU A 343 11.74 5.94 -10.11
CA LEU A 343 12.41 6.96 -9.31
C LEU A 343 13.06 8.03 -10.20
N ALA A 344 13.87 7.62 -11.16
CA ALA A 344 14.55 8.53 -12.06
C ALA A 344 13.56 9.31 -12.94
N GLY A 345 12.55 8.63 -13.48
CA GLY A 345 11.51 9.26 -14.30
C GLY A 345 10.71 10.33 -13.54
N ILE A 346 10.33 10.05 -12.29
CA ILE A 346 9.59 11.01 -11.48
C ILE A 346 10.47 12.20 -11.06
N ILE A 347 11.73 11.99 -10.66
CA ILE A 347 12.64 13.11 -10.35
C ILE A 347 12.83 14.01 -11.57
N LEU A 348 13.06 13.43 -12.76
CA LEU A 348 13.18 14.20 -13.99
C LEU A 348 11.89 14.97 -14.31
N ALA A 349 10.74 14.32 -14.19
CA ALA A 349 9.46 14.95 -14.45
C ALA A 349 9.19 16.12 -13.47
N ILE A 350 9.49 15.97 -12.18
CA ILE A 350 9.34 17.05 -11.19
C ILE A 350 10.25 18.23 -11.56
N LYS A 351 11.50 17.97 -11.94
CA LYS A 351 12.45 19.05 -12.28
C LYS A 351 12.13 19.83 -13.55
N TYR A 352 11.48 19.18 -14.54
CA TYR A 352 11.27 19.80 -15.85
C TYR A 352 9.80 20.15 -16.14
N LEU A 353 8.83 19.58 -15.41
CA LEU A 353 7.40 19.75 -15.67
C LEU A 353 6.63 20.43 -14.51
N LEU A 354 7.16 20.38 -13.27
CA LEU A 354 6.58 20.99 -12.08
C LEU A 354 7.50 22.03 -11.45
#